data_5fd7eff7bf7cbba1e7a150bda503f24b
#
_entry.id   5fd7eff7bf7cbba1e7a150bda503f24b
#
_cell.length_a   1.000
_cell.length_b   1.000
_cell.length_c   1.000
_cell.angle_alpha   90.00
_cell.angle_beta   90.00
_cell.angle_gamma   90.00
#
_symmetry.space_group_name_H-M   'P 1'
#
loop_
_entity.id
_entity.type
_entity.pdbx_description
1 polymer ?
#
loop_
_entity_poly.entity_id
_entity_poly.type
_entity_poly.pdbx_seq_one_letter_code
_entity_poly.pdbx_strand_id
1 'polypeptide(L)'
;MLGFFRNSQGPIMWVVAAIVIVAFTFFYDAGKVQNRQDTEVMFEIGDKSYTQQDWNTALGPLYGQFIFRMGADYIDLFQQLTSERASTTDSRSMRQAFVYNLMLLRERAKDYEIHISDDDIVKEIKKIDLFQVRDTLGQPLNQFDIRQWELFKAQFLSAEYTEEDFKQFIADKISYDKIRQLIGSGSTPSDFEVDQAYKKENQHIVAYVINKKVDEIKDNVEIKDDEVKERFDKVKALIENNNEEKDSSESNSDTTEQSSEESDSTDPETDTTNKSTEEERALL
;
A
#
# COMPACT_ATOMS: atom_id res chain seq x y z
N MET A 1 -68.06 4.20 33.20
CA MET A 1 -66.96 3.77 32.30
C MET A 1 -66.23 2.50 32.75
N LEU A 2 -66.14 2.21 34.06
CA LEU A 2 -65.45 1.00 34.58
C LEU A 2 -66.15 -0.34 34.27
N GLY A 3 -67.47 -0.35 34.06
CA GLY A 3 -68.24 -1.57 33.73
C GLY A 3 -67.96 -2.13 32.33
N PHE A 4 -67.59 -1.29 31.37
CA PHE A 4 -67.24 -1.71 30.00
C PHE A 4 -65.97 -2.52 29.97
N PHE A 5 -64.91 -2.08 30.73
CA PHE A 5 -63.67 -2.78 30.84
C PHE A 5 -63.80 -4.19 31.46
N ARG A 6 -64.67 -4.37 32.45
CA ARG A 6 -64.84 -5.66 33.13
C ARG A 6 -65.53 -6.71 32.26
N ASN A 7 -66.37 -6.29 31.33
CA ASN A 7 -67.13 -7.22 30.45
C ASN A 7 -66.38 -7.51 29.16
N SER A 8 -65.37 -6.69 28.81
CA SER A 8 -64.54 -6.81 27.58
C SER A 8 -63.15 -7.40 27.81
N GLN A 9 -62.83 -7.87 29.01
CA GLN A 9 -61.48 -8.39 29.34
C GLN A 9 -61.08 -9.57 28.45
N GLY A 10 -62.05 -10.50 28.13
CA GLY A 10 -61.77 -11.63 27.27
C GLY A 10 -61.38 -11.23 25.84
N PRO A 11 -62.18 -10.47 25.10
CA PRO A 11 -61.83 -10.07 23.74
C PRO A 11 -60.56 -9.14 23.67
N ILE A 12 -60.36 -8.24 24.64
CA ILE A 12 -59.20 -7.36 24.71
C ILE A 12 -57.88 -8.17 24.90
N MET A 13 -57.95 -9.19 25.78
CA MET A 13 -56.82 -10.10 25.98
C MET A 13 -56.42 -10.83 24.68
N TRP A 14 -57.38 -11.28 23.88
CA TRP A 14 -57.11 -11.92 22.59
C TRP A 14 -56.50 -10.96 21.57
N VAL A 15 -56.93 -9.70 21.52
CA VAL A 15 -56.36 -8.68 20.66
C VAL A 15 -54.92 -8.35 21.07
N VAL A 16 -54.68 -8.17 22.36
CA VAL A 16 -53.34 -7.94 22.88
C VAL A 16 -52.43 -9.13 22.60
N ALA A 17 -52.89 -10.37 22.82
CA ALA A 17 -52.15 -11.57 22.51
C ALA A 17 -51.79 -11.66 21.01
N ALA A 18 -52.75 -11.33 20.12
CA ALA A 18 -52.51 -11.30 18.69
C ALA A 18 -51.45 -10.25 18.29
N ILE A 19 -51.49 -9.05 18.86
CA ILE A 19 -50.52 -7.99 18.63
C ILE A 19 -49.11 -8.44 19.10
N VAL A 20 -49.06 -9.07 20.28
CA VAL A 20 -47.78 -9.58 20.82
C VAL A 20 -47.20 -10.67 19.92
N ILE A 21 -48.04 -11.63 19.45
CA ILE A 21 -47.59 -12.69 18.54
C ILE A 21 -47.09 -12.09 17.23
N VAL A 22 -47.80 -11.13 16.65
CA VAL A 22 -47.39 -10.45 15.43
C VAL A 22 -46.07 -9.70 15.66
N ALA A 23 -45.94 -8.97 16.76
CA ALA A 23 -44.71 -8.28 17.11
C ALA A 23 -43.52 -9.26 17.26
N PHE A 24 -43.72 -10.36 17.99
CA PHE A 24 -42.66 -11.38 18.13
C PHE A 24 -42.30 -12.02 16.80
N THR A 25 -43.25 -12.28 15.91
CA THR A 25 -42.99 -12.83 14.59
C THR A 25 -42.15 -11.87 13.75
N PHE A 26 -42.51 -10.58 13.77
CA PHE A 26 -41.70 -9.55 13.07
C PHE A 26 -40.30 -9.38 13.64
N PHE A 27 -40.14 -9.34 14.97
CA PHE A 27 -38.83 -9.23 15.60
C PHE A 27 -37.97 -10.50 15.41
N TYR A 28 -38.61 -11.68 15.39
CA TYR A 28 -37.93 -12.93 15.14
C TYR A 28 -37.40 -13.03 13.69
N ASP A 29 -38.18 -12.55 12.71
CA ASP A 29 -37.75 -12.51 11.31
C ASP A 29 -36.72 -11.43 11.05
N ALA A 30 -36.77 -10.29 11.78
CA ALA A 30 -35.70 -9.27 11.69
C ALA A 30 -34.33 -9.82 12.11
N GLY A 31 -34.27 -10.70 13.13
CA GLY A 31 -33.06 -11.42 13.53
C GLY A 31 -32.53 -12.38 12.44
N LYS A 32 -33.45 -13.00 11.68
CA LYS A 32 -33.05 -13.87 10.55
C LYS A 32 -32.57 -13.12 9.32
N VAL A 33 -33.04 -11.89 9.11
CA VAL A 33 -32.55 -11.04 8.00
C VAL A 33 -31.08 -10.64 8.24
N GLN A 34 -30.70 -10.35 9.48
CA GLN A 34 -29.32 -10.04 9.83
C GLN A 34 -28.43 -11.26 9.63
N ASN A 35 -28.88 -12.46 10.01
CA ASN A 35 -28.15 -13.71 9.81
C ASN A 35 -28.04 -14.13 8.31
N ARG A 36 -28.91 -13.60 7.43
CA ARG A 36 -28.82 -13.84 5.98
C ARG A 36 -27.79 -12.96 5.31
N GLN A 37 -27.58 -11.72 5.78
CA GLN A 37 -26.54 -10.83 5.27
C GLN A 37 -25.14 -11.37 5.57
N ASP A 38 -24.95 -12.01 6.72
CA ASP A 38 -23.67 -12.58 7.12
C ASP A 38 -23.27 -13.82 6.30
N THR A 39 -24.23 -14.49 5.66
CA THR A 39 -24.00 -15.69 4.81
C THR A 39 -24.03 -15.39 3.32
N GLU A 40 -24.30 -14.15 2.90
CA GLU A 40 -24.25 -13.76 1.50
C GLU A 40 -22.81 -13.79 0.98
N VAL A 41 -22.60 -14.46 -0.17
CA VAL A 41 -21.29 -14.51 -0.82
C VAL A 41 -20.96 -13.15 -1.37
N MET A 42 -19.86 -12.58 -0.90
CA MET A 42 -19.37 -11.27 -1.37
C MET A 42 -18.46 -11.37 -2.58
N PHE A 43 -17.60 -12.39 -2.58
CA PHE A 43 -16.62 -12.63 -3.65
C PHE A 43 -16.07 -14.05 -3.57
N GLU A 44 -15.38 -14.47 -4.61
CA GLU A 44 -14.77 -15.78 -4.75
C GLU A 44 -13.28 -15.66 -5.06
N ILE A 45 -12.48 -16.55 -4.49
CA ILE A 45 -11.05 -16.69 -4.80
C ILE A 45 -10.81 -18.18 -5.11
N GLY A 46 -10.48 -18.48 -6.37
CA GLY A 46 -10.41 -19.86 -6.84
C GLY A 46 -11.76 -20.54 -6.71
N ASP A 47 -11.79 -21.67 -6.04
CA ASP A 47 -13.01 -22.47 -5.81
C ASP A 47 -13.72 -22.14 -4.49
N LYS A 48 -13.24 -21.13 -3.74
CA LYS A 48 -13.77 -20.78 -2.43
C LYS A 48 -14.55 -19.47 -2.46
N SER A 49 -15.79 -19.52 -1.94
CA SER A 49 -16.66 -18.39 -1.74
C SER A 49 -16.43 -17.79 -0.35
N TYR A 50 -16.39 -16.45 -0.27
CA TYR A 50 -16.21 -15.70 0.96
C TYR A 50 -17.43 -14.86 1.26
N THR A 51 -17.85 -14.89 2.53
CA THR A 51 -19.03 -14.19 3.02
C THR A 51 -18.70 -12.84 3.64
N GLN A 52 -19.75 -12.06 3.97
CA GLN A 52 -19.59 -10.82 4.74
C GLN A 52 -18.97 -11.08 6.11
N GLN A 53 -19.27 -12.24 6.73
CA GLN A 53 -18.68 -12.63 8.00
C GLN A 53 -17.15 -12.85 7.87
N ASP A 54 -16.72 -13.59 6.82
CA ASP A 54 -15.29 -13.79 6.56
C ASP A 54 -14.57 -12.45 6.36
N TRP A 55 -15.21 -11.52 5.66
CA TRP A 55 -14.70 -10.16 5.46
C TRP A 55 -14.52 -9.40 6.77
N ASN A 56 -15.54 -9.40 7.62
CA ASN A 56 -15.50 -8.71 8.91
C ASN A 56 -14.45 -9.32 9.84
N THR A 57 -14.35 -10.65 9.87
CA THR A 57 -13.31 -11.37 10.62
C THR A 57 -11.90 -11.01 10.14
N ALA A 58 -11.69 -10.95 8.83
CA ALA A 58 -10.39 -10.59 8.26
C ALA A 58 -10.01 -9.12 8.54
N LEU A 59 -10.98 -8.24 8.74
CA LEU A 59 -10.75 -6.85 9.18
C LEU A 59 -10.39 -6.73 10.65
N GLY A 60 -10.62 -7.76 11.47
CA GLY A 60 -10.39 -7.75 12.92
C GLY A 60 -9.06 -7.13 13.34
N PRO A 61 -7.91 -7.49 12.74
CA PRO A 61 -6.60 -6.92 13.09
C PRO A 61 -6.50 -5.40 12.92
N LEU A 62 -7.35 -4.81 12.08
CA LEU A 62 -7.40 -3.35 11.86
C LEU A 62 -8.32 -2.63 12.84
N TYR A 63 -9.22 -3.35 13.54
CA TYR A 63 -10.06 -2.77 14.57
C TYR A 63 -9.20 -2.30 15.75
N GLY A 64 -9.46 -1.07 16.21
CA GLY A 64 -8.65 -0.47 17.27
C GLY A 64 -7.16 -0.31 16.93
N GLN A 65 -6.78 -0.54 15.66
CA GLN A 65 -5.41 -0.39 15.14
C GLN A 65 -4.37 -1.23 15.91
N PHE A 66 -4.76 -2.35 16.51
CA PHE A 66 -3.85 -3.13 17.34
C PHE A 66 -2.71 -3.78 16.53
N ILE A 67 -2.90 -4.04 15.23
CA ILE A 67 -1.84 -4.54 14.34
C ILE A 67 -0.57 -3.67 14.39
N PHE A 68 -0.72 -2.34 14.50
CA PHE A 68 0.41 -1.40 14.58
C PHE A 68 1.11 -1.41 15.95
N ARG A 69 0.52 -2.07 16.94
CA ARG A 69 1.07 -2.21 18.29
C ARG A 69 1.71 -3.59 18.53
N MET A 70 1.57 -4.51 17.57
CA MET A 70 2.06 -5.88 17.69
C MET A 70 3.56 -6.00 17.43
N GLY A 71 4.18 -5.00 16.78
CA GLY A 71 5.61 -4.97 16.46
C GLY A 71 5.87 -4.73 14.98
N ALA A 72 7.15 -4.52 14.63
CA ALA A 72 7.59 -4.16 13.29
C ALA A 72 7.19 -5.21 12.22
N ASP A 73 7.26 -6.49 12.56
CA ASP A 73 6.93 -7.59 11.64
C ASP A 73 5.46 -7.59 11.21
N TYR A 74 4.55 -7.14 12.08
CA TYR A 74 3.13 -7.00 11.75
C TYR A 74 2.84 -5.75 10.93
N ILE A 75 3.62 -4.69 11.14
CA ILE A 75 3.58 -3.49 10.30
C ILE A 75 4.08 -3.83 8.89
N ASP A 76 5.18 -4.60 8.76
CA ASP A 76 5.67 -5.09 7.47
C ASP A 76 4.61 -5.93 6.76
N LEU A 77 4.00 -6.90 7.46
CA LEU A 77 2.89 -7.69 6.91
C LEU A 77 1.76 -6.79 6.39
N PHE A 78 1.32 -5.81 7.18
CA PHE A 78 0.28 -4.87 6.77
C PHE A 78 0.69 -4.09 5.52
N GLN A 79 1.91 -3.57 5.48
CA GLN A 79 2.43 -2.82 4.33
C GLN A 79 2.49 -3.70 3.07
N GLN A 80 2.95 -4.94 3.19
CA GLN A 80 2.99 -5.86 2.05
C GLN A 80 1.60 -6.22 1.54
N LEU A 81 0.65 -6.48 2.44
CA LEU A 81 -0.74 -6.78 2.04
C LEU A 81 -1.47 -5.58 1.43
N THR A 82 -0.97 -4.36 1.64
CA THR A 82 -1.59 -3.12 1.12
C THR A 82 -0.79 -2.44 0.02
N SER A 83 0.47 -2.84 -0.24
CA SER A 83 1.46 -2.11 -1.05
C SER A 83 1.05 -1.80 -2.48
N GLU A 84 0.32 -2.67 -3.14
CA GLU A 84 -0.11 -2.46 -4.54
C GLU A 84 -1.16 -1.34 -4.69
N ARG A 85 -1.86 -0.97 -3.62
CA ARG A 85 -2.91 0.06 -3.62
C ARG A 85 -2.62 1.25 -2.71
N ALA A 86 -1.49 1.25 -2.02
CA ALA A 86 -1.10 2.33 -1.11
C ALA A 86 -0.84 3.68 -1.80
N SER A 87 -0.85 3.72 -3.14
CA SER A 87 -0.79 4.99 -3.90
C SER A 87 -2.08 5.81 -3.81
N THR A 88 -3.18 5.24 -3.29
CA THR A 88 -4.43 5.95 -3.06
C THR A 88 -4.56 6.22 -1.56
N THR A 89 -4.66 7.49 -1.19
CA THR A 89 -4.84 7.99 0.19
C THR A 89 -6.18 7.55 0.82
N ASP A 90 -6.93 6.65 0.16
CA ASP A 90 -8.23 6.20 0.61
C ASP A 90 -8.13 5.00 1.56
N SER A 91 -8.50 5.22 2.81
CA SER A 91 -8.54 4.20 3.85
C SER A 91 -9.47 3.01 3.54
N ARG A 92 -10.46 3.20 2.67
CA ARG A 92 -11.36 2.13 2.22
C ARG A 92 -10.64 1.17 1.28
N SER A 93 -9.93 1.71 0.30
CA SER A 93 -9.13 0.92 -0.64
C SER A 93 -8.03 0.12 0.07
N MET A 94 -7.39 0.71 1.09
CA MET A 94 -6.40 0.01 1.91
C MET A 94 -7.00 -1.19 2.67
N ARG A 95 -8.17 -1.01 3.31
CA ARG A 95 -8.86 -2.11 4.00
C ARG A 95 -9.28 -3.21 3.03
N GLN A 96 -9.78 -2.85 1.85
CA GLN A 96 -10.12 -3.82 0.82
C GLN A 96 -8.89 -4.62 0.37
N ALA A 97 -7.78 -3.93 0.06
CA ALA A 97 -6.53 -4.59 -0.33
C ALA A 97 -6.04 -5.55 0.76
N PHE A 98 -6.03 -5.10 2.01
CA PHE A 98 -5.64 -5.92 3.15
C PHE A 98 -6.44 -7.23 3.22
N VAL A 99 -7.78 -7.14 3.19
CA VAL A 99 -8.64 -8.33 3.29
C VAL A 99 -8.46 -9.26 2.11
N TYR A 100 -8.48 -8.75 0.87
CA TYR A 100 -8.29 -9.59 -0.32
C TYR A 100 -6.94 -10.31 -0.31
N ASN A 101 -5.86 -9.59 -0.01
CA ASN A 101 -4.53 -10.17 0.01
C ASN A 101 -4.34 -11.14 1.18
N LEU A 102 -4.97 -10.89 2.35
CA LEU A 102 -4.96 -11.84 3.46
C LEU A 102 -5.68 -13.15 3.10
N MET A 103 -6.83 -13.06 2.43
CA MET A 103 -7.56 -14.26 1.99
C MET A 103 -6.80 -15.01 0.89
N LEU A 104 -6.18 -14.27 -0.04
CA LEU A 104 -5.30 -14.87 -1.05
C LEU A 104 -4.09 -15.57 -0.41
N LEU A 105 -3.51 -14.96 0.64
CA LEU A 105 -2.43 -15.58 1.42
C LEU A 105 -2.86 -16.92 2.02
N ARG A 106 -4.07 -16.99 2.59
CA ARG A 106 -4.63 -18.24 3.14
C ARG A 106 -4.77 -19.34 2.08
N GLU A 107 -5.26 -18.99 0.89
CA GLU A 107 -5.35 -19.96 -0.21
C GLU A 107 -3.96 -20.39 -0.69
N ARG A 108 -3.01 -19.47 -0.84
CA ARG A 108 -1.62 -19.81 -1.19
C ARG A 108 -0.93 -20.65 -0.13
N ALA A 109 -1.19 -20.41 1.15
CA ALA A 109 -0.65 -21.26 2.22
C ALA A 109 -1.11 -22.72 2.11
N LYS A 110 -2.35 -22.95 1.65
CA LYS A 110 -2.87 -24.29 1.36
C LYS A 110 -2.20 -24.91 0.12
N ASP A 111 -2.06 -24.13 -0.97
CA ASP A 111 -1.40 -24.59 -2.19
C ASP A 111 0.04 -25.06 -1.91
N TYR A 112 0.73 -24.42 -0.98
CA TYR A 112 2.08 -24.79 -0.54
C TYR A 112 2.10 -25.80 0.62
N GLU A 113 0.95 -26.36 1.02
CA GLU A 113 0.81 -27.32 2.11
C GLU A 113 1.47 -26.83 3.42
N ILE A 114 1.34 -25.52 3.71
CA ILE A 114 1.93 -24.93 4.92
C ILE A 114 1.06 -25.31 6.13
N HIS A 115 1.63 -26.13 7.00
CA HIS A 115 1.00 -26.51 8.26
C HIS A 115 1.60 -25.73 9.42
N ILE A 116 0.73 -25.20 10.28
CA ILE A 116 1.09 -24.42 11.47
C ILE A 116 0.50 -25.12 12.68
N SER A 117 1.33 -25.42 13.66
CA SER A 117 0.89 -26.02 14.91
C SER A 117 0.42 -24.96 15.92
N ASP A 118 -0.44 -25.36 16.85
CA ASP A 118 -0.86 -24.49 17.96
C ASP A 118 0.34 -24.03 18.79
N ASP A 119 1.37 -24.87 18.93
CA ASP A 119 2.62 -24.51 19.61
C ASP A 119 3.36 -23.36 18.90
N ASP A 120 3.34 -23.32 17.56
CA ASP A 120 3.96 -22.24 16.79
C ASP A 120 3.18 -20.94 16.97
N ILE A 121 1.85 -21.02 16.98
CA ILE A 121 0.97 -19.87 17.25
C ILE A 121 1.25 -19.30 18.65
N VAL A 122 1.30 -20.16 19.69
CA VAL A 122 1.59 -19.73 21.06
C VAL A 122 2.98 -19.11 21.17
N LYS A 123 3.98 -19.68 20.51
CA LYS A 123 5.35 -19.11 20.50
C LYS A 123 5.37 -17.74 19.83
N GLU A 124 4.63 -17.56 18.75
CA GLU A 124 4.55 -16.29 18.04
C GLU A 124 3.82 -15.23 18.86
N ILE A 125 2.68 -15.59 19.48
CA ILE A 125 1.96 -14.68 20.38
C ILE A 125 2.87 -14.16 21.51
N LYS A 126 3.73 -15.02 22.08
CA LYS A 126 4.67 -14.62 23.13
C LYS A 126 5.75 -13.65 22.70
N LYS A 127 6.04 -13.55 21.39
CA LYS A 127 7.02 -12.60 20.82
C LYS A 127 6.42 -11.24 20.51
N ILE A 128 5.11 -11.12 20.46
CA ILE A 128 4.43 -9.88 20.09
C ILE A 128 4.76 -8.79 21.13
N ASP A 129 5.27 -7.66 20.67
CA ASP A 129 5.68 -6.52 21.52
C ASP A 129 4.57 -6.01 22.43
N LEU A 130 3.31 -6.11 21.97
CA LEU A 130 2.13 -5.72 22.74
C LEU A 130 1.98 -6.53 24.02
N PHE A 131 2.42 -7.79 24.03
CA PHE A 131 2.27 -8.73 25.15
C PHE A 131 3.55 -8.93 25.95
N GLN A 132 4.55 -8.06 25.75
CA GLN A 132 5.81 -8.17 26.47
C GLN A 132 5.88 -7.19 27.65
N VAL A 133 6.60 -7.65 28.67
CA VAL A 133 7.01 -6.76 29.76
C VAL A 133 7.90 -5.67 29.18
N ARG A 134 7.69 -4.43 29.61
CA ARG A 134 8.49 -3.28 29.19
C ARG A 134 9.41 -2.80 30.30
N ASP A 135 10.58 -2.35 29.92
CA ASP A 135 11.50 -1.70 30.85
C ASP A 135 11.05 -0.27 31.21
N THR A 136 11.85 0.43 31.99
CA THR A 136 11.60 1.82 32.38
C THR A 136 11.63 2.82 31.23
N LEU A 137 12.23 2.44 30.10
CA LEU A 137 12.30 3.22 28.86
C LEU A 137 11.20 2.81 27.86
N GLY A 138 10.33 1.86 28.24
CA GLY A 138 9.24 1.36 27.40
C GLY A 138 9.66 0.33 26.36
N GLN A 139 10.89 -0.21 26.40
CA GLN A 139 11.36 -1.23 25.47
C GLN A 139 10.90 -2.63 25.89
N PRO A 140 10.54 -3.51 24.94
CA PRO A 140 10.12 -4.88 25.24
C PRO A 140 11.32 -5.70 25.75
N LEU A 141 11.10 -6.48 26.82
CA LEU A 141 12.13 -7.29 27.49
C LEU A 141 12.15 -8.76 27.02
N ASN A 142 11.48 -9.11 25.93
CA ASN A 142 11.31 -10.50 25.46
C ASN A 142 10.71 -11.46 26.53
N GLN A 143 9.94 -10.90 27.46
CA GLN A 143 9.24 -11.65 28.51
C GLN A 143 7.74 -11.41 28.38
N PHE A 144 6.97 -12.49 28.23
CA PHE A 144 5.52 -12.45 28.10
C PHE A 144 4.84 -11.93 29.37
N ASP A 145 3.95 -10.95 29.22
CA ASP A 145 3.11 -10.41 30.31
C ASP A 145 1.66 -10.89 30.15
N ILE A 146 1.26 -11.83 31.01
CA ILE A 146 -0.11 -12.39 31.01
C ILE A 146 -1.16 -11.30 31.25
N ARG A 147 -0.86 -10.22 31.98
CA ARG A 147 -1.80 -9.13 32.23
C ARG A 147 -2.09 -8.35 30.96
N GLN A 148 -1.09 -8.09 30.12
CA GLN A 148 -1.27 -7.44 28.83
C GLN A 148 -2.12 -8.29 27.89
N TRP A 149 -1.91 -9.61 27.92
CA TRP A 149 -2.74 -10.54 27.16
C TRP A 149 -4.20 -10.55 27.62
N GLU A 150 -4.47 -10.58 28.94
CA GLU A 150 -5.84 -10.53 29.46
C GLU A 150 -6.52 -9.20 29.17
N LEU A 151 -5.80 -8.08 29.26
CA LEU A 151 -6.29 -6.76 28.88
C LEU A 151 -6.63 -6.70 27.39
N PHE A 152 -5.78 -7.25 26.55
CA PHE A 152 -6.05 -7.33 25.12
C PHE A 152 -7.32 -8.13 24.84
N LYS A 153 -7.47 -9.30 25.44
CA LYS A 153 -8.68 -10.11 25.29
C LYS A 153 -9.94 -9.34 25.69
N ALA A 154 -9.89 -8.68 26.83
CA ALA A 154 -11.03 -7.92 27.35
C ALA A 154 -11.38 -6.69 26.48
N GLN A 155 -10.40 -6.10 25.80
CA GLN A 155 -10.57 -4.86 25.06
C GLN A 155 -10.88 -5.07 23.57
N PHE A 156 -10.29 -6.07 22.96
CA PHE A 156 -10.33 -6.24 21.49
C PHE A 156 -11.09 -7.48 21.04
N LEU A 157 -11.19 -8.52 21.89
CA LEU A 157 -11.95 -9.71 21.52
C LEU A 157 -13.42 -9.52 21.90
N SER A 158 -14.30 -9.96 21.00
CA SER A 158 -15.75 -9.81 21.09
C SER A 158 -16.44 -11.03 20.48
N ALA A 159 -17.77 -11.01 20.43
CA ALA A 159 -18.53 -12.03 19.71
C ALA A 159 -18.27 -11.98 18.17
N GLU A 160 -17.87 -10.82 17.64
CA GLU A 160 -17.61 -10.63 16.21
C GLU A 160 -16.15 -10.94 15.81
N TYR A 161 -15.21 -10.83 16.77
CA TYR A 161 -13.80 -11.17 16.57
C TYR A 161 -13.30 -11.93 17.79
N THR A 162 -13.21 -13.23 17.64
CA THR A 162 -12.93 -14.18 18.74
C THR A 162 -11.43 -14.40 18.94
N GLU A 163 -11.07 -15.11 20.01
CA GLU A 163 -9.69 -15.58 20.24
C GLU A 163 -9.21 -16.50 19.13
N GLU A 164 -10.10 -17.33 18.56
CA GLU A 164 -9.78 -18.21 17.44
C GLU A 164 -9.48 -17.42 16.17
N ASP A 165 -10.23 -16.34 15.90
CA ASP A 165 -9.97 -15.45 14.77
C ASP A 165 -8.63 -14.74 14.92
N PHE A 166 -8.28 -14.34 16.14
CA PHE A 166 -6.96 -13.78 16.43
C PHE A 166 -5.84 -14.80 16.20
N LYS A 167 -6.01 -16.05 16.70
CA LYS A 167 -5.06 -17.13 16.44
C LYS A 167 -4.92 -17.42 14.96
N GLN A 168 -6.02 -17.39 14.21
CA GLN A 168 -5.97 -17.54 12.75
C GLN A 168 -5.14 -16.43 12.10
N PHE A 169 -5.30 -15.20 12.54
CA PHE A 169 -4.47 -14.08 12.04
C PHE A 169 -2.97 -14.28 12.35
N ILE A 170 -2.64 -14.80 13.53
CA ILE A 170 -1.25 -15.17 13.86
C ILE A 170 -0.74 -16.29 12.95
N ALA A 171 -1.58 -17.27 12.66
CA ALA A 171 -1.26 -18.34 11.71
C ALA A 171 -1.04 -17.78 10.29
N ASP A 172 -1.84 -16.80 9.87
CA ASP A 172 -1.65 -16.11 8.58
C ASP A 172 -0.28 -15.42 8.50
N LYS A 173 0.14 -14.75 9.60
CA LYS A 173 1.47 -14.12 9.70
C LYS A 173 2.58 -15.16 9.60
N ILE A 174 2.49 -16.27 10.31
CA ILE A 174 3.46 -17.37 10.23
C ILE A 174 3.49 -17.96 8.82
N SER A 175 2.32 -18.11 8.17
CA SER A 175 2.22 -18.57 6.77
C SER A 175 2.95 -17.62 5.82
N TYR A 176 2.74 -16.31 5.99
CA TYR A 176 3.42 -15.29 5.21
C TYR A 176 4.94 -15.42 5.33
N ASP A 177 5.47 -15.57 6.55
CA ASP A 177 6.91 -15.71 6.78
C ASP A 177 7.47 -16.98 6.13
N LYS A 178 6.75 -18.11 6.27
CA LYS A 178 7.15 -19.39 5.65
C LYS A 178 7.16 -19.30 4.13
N ILE A 179 6.13 -18.66 3.51
CA ILE A 179 6.07 -18.46 2.06
C ILE A 179 7.23 -17.55 1.60
N ARG A 180 7.45 -16.45 2.31
CA ARG A 180 8.55 -15.52 2.02
C ARG A 180 9.90 -16.21 2.10
N GLN A 181 10.10 -17.04 3.13
CA GLN A 181 11.32 -17.85 3.29
C GLN A 181 11.45 -18.90 2.18
N LEU A 182 10.37 -19.57 1.81
CA LEU A 182 10.36 -20.57 0.75
C LEU A 182 10.78 -19.97 -0.60
N ILE A 183 10.17 -18.83 -0.94
CA ILE A 183 10.50 -18.09 -2.18
C ILE A 183 11.93 -17.53 -2.12
N GLY A 184 12.32 -16.94 -1.00
CA GLY A 184 13.65 -16.38 -0.79
C GLY A 184 14.75 -17.44 -0.81
N SER A 185 14.50 -18.63 -0.29
CA SER A 185 15.48 -19.73 -0.28
C SER A 185 15.77 -20.29 -1.70
N GLY A 186 14.80 -20.14 -2.62
CA GLY A 186 14.97 -20.52 -4.02
C GLY A 186 15.82 -19.51 -4.83
N SER A 187 16.03 -18.31 -4.30
CA SER A 187 16.79 -17.23 -4.94
C SER A 187 18.10 -16.98 -4.18
N THR A 188 18.99 -17.99 -4.21
CA THR A 188 20.35 -17.79 -3.67
C THR A 188 21.15 -16.97 -4.70
N PRO A 189 21.57 -15.73 -4.39
CA PRO A 189 22.39 -14.98 -5.32
C PRO A 189 23.74 -15.69 -5.52
N SER A 190 24.24 -15.66 -6.74
CA SER A 190 25.57 -16.19 -7.02
C SER A 190 26.64 -15.33 -6.35
N ASP A 191 27.82 -15.90 -6.06
CA ASP A 191 28.96 -15.16 -5.51
C ASP A 191 29.30 -13.94 -6.36
N PHE A 192 29.11 -14.04 -7.67
CA PHE A 192 29.30 -12.93 -8.61
C PHE A 192 28.30 -11.78 -8.36
N GLU A 193 27.02 -12.09 -8.14
CA GLU A 193 25.99 -11.07 -7.87
C GLU A 193 26.22 -10.39 -6.52
N VAL A 194 26.61 -11.15 -5.50
CA VAL A 194 27.00 -10.62 -4.19
C VAL A 194 28.21 -9.67 -4.32
N ASP A 195 29.23 -10.07 -5.06
CA ASP A 195 30.42 -9.27 -5.28
C ASP A 195 30.13 -7.99 -6.08
N GLN A 196 29.24 -8.08 -7.08
CA GLN A 196 28.74 -6.92 -7.84
C GLN A 196 27.95 -5.95 -6.96
N ALA A 197 27.04 -6.44 -6.14
CA ALA A 197 26.25 -5.62 -5.22
C ALA A 197 27.17 -4.93 -4.21
N TYR A 198 28.10 -5.68 -3.60
CA TYR A 198 29.08 -5.14 -2.67
C TYR A 198 29.94 -4.05 -3.30
N LYS A 199 30.45 -4.28 -4.53
CA LYS A 199 31.22 -3.27 -5.27
C LYS A 199 30.40 -2.02 -5.55
N LYS A 200 29.14 -2.18 -5.97
CA LYS A 200 28.25 -1.05 -6.26
C LYS A 200 27.98 -0.17 -5.04
N GLU A 201 27.82 -0.76 -3.87
CA GLU A 201 27.55 -0.04 -2.62
C GLU A 201 28.81 0.57 -2.01
N ASN A 202 29.97 -0.10 -2.15
CA ASN A 202 31.20 0.30 -1.46
C ASN A 202 32.25 0.91 -2.40
N GLN A 203 31.96 1.03 -3.70
CA GLN A 203 32.90 1.62 -4.65
C GLN A 203 32.88 3.14 -4.55
N HIS A 204 34.00 3.70 -4.09
CA HIS A 204 34.22 5.14 -4.11
C HIS A 204 35.03 5.52 -5.35
N ILE A 205 34.50 6.42 -6.15
CA ILE A 205 35.21 6.97 -7.31
C ILE A 205 35.81 8.32 -6.90
N VAL A 206 37.11 8.42 -6.95
CA VAL A 206 37.81 9.71 -6.80
C VAL A 206 38.02 10.28 -8.19
N ALA A 207 37.35 11.35 -8.51
CA ALA A 207 37.48 12.04 -9.78
C ALA A 207 38.14 13.42 -9.56
N TYR A 208 39.15 13.70 -10.34
CA TYR A 208 39.70 15.06 -10.42
C TYR A 208 38.98 15.80 -11.55
N VAL A 209 38.22 16.84 -11.19
CA VAL A 209 37.50 17.66 -12.16
C VAL A 209 38.28 18.94 -12.39
N ILE A 210 38.72 19.14 -13.63
CA ILE A 210 39.36 20.39 -14.04
C ILE A 210 38.32 21.25 -14.76
N ASN A 211 37.84 22.27 -14.09
CA ASN A 211 36.92 23.25 -14.66
C ASN A 211 37.72 24.41 -15.23
N LYS A 212 37.70 24.60 -16.56
CA LYS A 212 38.16 25.81 -17.21
C LYS A 212 36.99 26.61 -17.74
N LYS A 213 36.87 27.87 -17.35
CA LYS A 213 35.87 28.76 -17.88
C LYS A 213 36.22 29.13 -19.32
N VAL A 214 35.21 29.18 -20.19
CA VAL A 214 35.39 29.51 -21.61
C VAL A 214 36.05 30.89 -21.79
N ASP A 215 35.76 31.82 -20.90
CA ASP A 215 36.31 33.16 -20.94
C ASP A 215 37.84 33.17 -20.67
N GLU A 216 38.35 32.29 -19.79
CA GLU A 216 39.78 32.13 -19.54
C GLU A 216 40.55 31.52 -20.74
N ILE A 217 39.82 30.84 -21.62
CA ILE A 217 40.40 30.24 -22.82
C ILE A 217 40.34 31.21 -23.99
N LYS A 218 39.29 32.04 -24.11
CA LYS A 218 39.12 32.99 -25.21
C LYS A 218 40.27 33.97 -25.33
N ASP A 219 40.79 34.45 -24.20
CA ASP A 219 41.89 35.42 -24.17
C ASP A 219 43.24 34.83 -24.57
N ASN A 220 43.37 33.51 -24.58
CA ASN A 220 44.61 32.80 -24.92
C ASN A 220 44.55 32.07 -26.28
N VAL A 221 43.46 32.23 -27.03
CA VAL A 221 43.31 31.62 -28.37
C VAL A 221 43.69 32.64 -29.44
N GLU A 222 44.87 32.51 -30.04
CA GLU A 222 45.22 33.22 -31.26
C GLU A 222 44.55 32.55 -32.45
N ILE A 223 43.57 33.18 -33.03
CA ILE A 223 42.87 32.68 -34.20
C ILE A 223 43.62 33.17 -35.45
N LYS A 224 44.14 32.20 -36.23
CA LYS A 224 44.82 32.50 -37.49
C LYS A 224 43.82 32.76 -38.61
N ASP A 225 44.08 33.77 -39.46
CA ASP A 225 43.21 34.10 -40.56
C ASP A 225 42.91 32.95 -41.51
N ASP A 226 43.85 32.01 -41.65
CA ASP A 226 43.65 30.79 -42.45
C ASP A 226 42.63 29.81 -41.84
N GLU A 227 42.57 29.70 -40.51
CA GLU A 227 41.60 28.87 -39.79
C GLU A 227 40.20 29.46 -39.91
N VAL A 228 40.07 30.79 -39.90
CA VAL A 228 38.82 31.50 -40.09
C VAL A 228 38.27 31.25 -41.49
N LYS A 229 39.13 31.34 -42.51
CA LYS A 229 38.75 31.07 -43.89
C LYS A 229 38.29 29.62 -44.10
N GLU A 230 39.10 28.65 -43.62
CA GLU A 230 38.73 27.25 -43.72
C GLU A 230 37.38 26.96 -43.06
N ARG A 231 37.11 27.57 -41.88
CA ARG A 231 35.82 27.39 -41.17
C ARG A 231 34.70 28.06 -41.93
N PHE A 232 34.94 29.22 -42.48
CA PHE A 232 33.93 29.93 -43.28
C PHE A 232 33.57 29.14 -44.54
N ASP A 233 34.53 28.59 -45.25
CA ASP A 233 34.32 27.81 -46.47
C ASP A 233 33.55 26.52 -46.15
N LYS A 234 33.83 25.86 -45.02
CA LYS A 234 33.07 24.69 -44.56
C LYS A 234 31.63 25.03 -44.25
N VAL A 235 31.40 26.12 -43.53
CA VAL A 235 30.03 26.55 -43.19
C VAL A 235 29.25 26.97 -44.44
N LYS A 236 29.92 27.68 -45.35
CA LYS A 236 29.33 28.10 -46.62
C LYS A 236 28.90 26.88 -47.46
N ALA A 237 29.77 25.87 -47.60
CA ALA A 237 29.44 24.64 -48.29
C ALA A 237 28.26 23.86 -47.68
N LEU A 238 28.13 23.88 -46.33
CA LEU A 238 27.00 23.25 -45.62
C LEU A 238 25.70 24.00 -45.87
N ILE A 239 25.75 25.33 -45.97
CA ILE A 239 24.55 26.16 -46.25
C ILE A 239 24.11 25.97 -47.72
N GLU A 240 25.07 25.94 -48.66
CA GLU A 240 24.77 25.70 -50.08
C GLU A 240 24.15 24.31 -50.32
N ASN A 241 24.70 23.25 -49.71
CA ASN A 241 24.10 21.90 -49.78
C ASN A 241 22.70 21.81 -49.16
N ASN A 242 22.44 22.49 -48.03
CA ASN A 242 21.09 22.53 -47.43
C ASN A 242 20.08 23.33 -48.26
N ASN A 243 20.51 24.29 -49.06
CA ASN A 243 19.62 25.03 -49.98
C ASN A 243 19.31 24.23 -51.23
N GLU A 244 20.25 23.39 -51.73
CA GLU A 244 19.99 22.50 -52.85
C GLU A 244 19.04 21.35 -52.50
N GLU A 245 19.03 20.87 -51.24
CA GLU A 245 18.05 19.89 -50.77
C GLU A 245 16.64 20.46 -50.57
N LYS A 246 16.51 21.77 -50.28
CA LYS A 246 15.21 22.44 -50.19
C LYS A 246 14.56 22.71 -51.55
N ASP A 247 15.31 23.07 -52.55
CA ASP A 247 14.77 23.29 -53.90
C ASP A 247 14.32 22.00 -54.59
N SER A 248 14.83 20.85 -54.17
CA SER A 248 14.41 19.54 -54.70
C SER A 248 13.16 18.94 -54.05
N SER A 249 12.64 19.54 -52.94
CA SER A 249 11.48 19.04 -52.18
C SER A 249 10.19 19.84 -52.40
N GLU A 250 10.19 20.93 -53.18
CA GLU A 250 9.00 21.76 -53.42
C GLU A 250 8.21 21.41 -54.69
N SER A 251 8.42 20.23 -55.27
CA SER A 251 7.67 19.76 -56.42
C SER A 251 6.93 18.47 -56.14
N ASN A 252 5.97 18.46 -55.20
CA ASN A 252 4.76 17.60 -55.21
C ASN A 252 4.01 17.71 -53.88
N SER A 253 2.97 18.49 -53.89
CA SER A 253 1.60 18.08 -53.47
C SER A 253 0.75 19.31 -53.21
N ASP A 254 -0.09 19.49 -54.16
CA ASP A 254 -1.30 20.30 -54.13
C ASP A 254 -2.36 19.58 -53.27
N THR A 255 -3.21 20.39 -52.62
CA THR A 255 -4.57 20.06 -52.18
C THR A 255 -4.73 19.37 -50.79
N THR A 256 -5.12 20.06 -49.76
CA THR A 256 -6.51 20.23 -49.30
C THR A 256 -6.57 21.09 -48.04
N GLU A 257 -7.49 22.05 -48.11
CA GLU A 257 -7.93 22.99 -47.08
C GLU A 257 -8.56 22.27 -45.85
N GLN A 258 -8.44 22.80 -44.67
CA GLN A 258 -9.46 23.49 -43.86
C GLN A 258 -9.16 23.49 -42.37
N SER A 259 -9.10 24.67 -41.90
CA SER A 259 -9.81 25.35 -40.77
C SER A 259 -9.31 25.22 -39.36
N SER A 260 -8.94 26.41 -38.87
CA SER A 260 -9.34 27.08 -37.60
C SER A 260 -9.02 26.32 -36.28
N GLU A 261 -8.44 26.92 -35.27
CA GLU A 261 -8.72 28.13 -34.55
C GLU A 261 -7.56 28.53 -33.61
N GLU A 262 -7.46 29.80 -33.39
CA GLU A 262 -6.69 30.56 -32.43
C GLU A 262 -6.82 30.09 -30.98
N SER A 263 -5.76 30.26 -30.20
CA SER A 263 -5.68 30.97 -28.94
C SER A 263 -4.24 30.89 -28.43
N ASP A 264 -3.51 31.92 -28.50
CA ASP A 264 -3.26 33.08 -27.66
C ASP A 264 -2.86 32.70 -26.22
N SER A 265 -1.77 33.34 -25.86
CA SER A 265 -1.38 33.88 -24.54
C SER A 265 -0.28 33.17 -23.75
N THR A 266 0.78 33.91 -23.76
CA THR A 266 1.48 34.50 -22.60
C THR A 266 2.33 33.60 -21.72
N ASP A 267 3.61 33.82 -21.89
CA ASP A 267 4.66 33.80 -20.86
C ASP A 267 4.26 34.64 -19.64
N PRO A 268 4.61 34.29 -18.43
CA PRO A 268 5.53 35.17 -17.74
C PRO A 268 6.65 34.45 -16.96
N GLU A 269 7.82 34.99 -17.08
CA GLU A 269 8.94 34.92 -16.15
C GLU A 269 8.49 34.99 -14.68
N THR A 270 9.07 34.13 -13.86
CA THR A 270 9.33 34.43 -12.45
C THR A 270 10.63 33.79 -11.99
N ASP A 271 11.59 34.64 -11.88
CA ASP A 271 12.76 34.64 -11.02
C ASP A 271 12.36 34.32 -9.56
N THR A 272 12.90 33.31 -8.94
CA THR A 272 13.01 33.20 -7.47
C THR A 272 14.28 32.46 -7.06
N THR A 273 15.24 33.27 -6.77
CA THR A 273 16.34 33.16 -5.80
C THR A 273 16.30 31.96 -4.86
N ASN A 274 17.29 31.15 -5.05
CA ASN A 274 17.78 30.11 -4.15
C ASN A 274 18.54 30.75 -2.97
N LYS A 275 17.96 30.69 -1.77
CA LYS A 275 18.64 31.07 -0.52
C LYS A 275 18.05 30.28 0.65
N SER A 276 18.59 29.09 0.90
CA SER A 276 18.58 28.42 2.22
C SER A 276 19.17 27.02 2.13
N THR A 277 20.43 26.87 2.36
CA THR A 277 21.06 25.58 2.76
C THR A 277 22.45 25.85 3.33
N GLU A 278 22.49 26.54 4.45
CA GLU A 278 23.76 26.71 5.19
C GLU A 278 23.60 26.62 6.73
N GLU A 279 22.44 26.20 7.24
CA GLU A 279 22.23 26.15 8.70
C GLU A 279 21.97 24.72 9.28
N GLU A 280 22.19 23.67 8.55
CA GLU A 280 21.95 22.29 9.05
C GLU A 280 23.22 21.43 9.23
N ARG A 281 24.39 22.05 9.44
CA ARG A 281 25.64 21.32 9.66
C ARG A 281 26.36 21.62 10.97
N ALA A 282 25.62 22.03 11.99
CA ALA A 282 26.22 22.33 13.29
C ALA A 282 25.45 21.72 14.45
N LEU A 283 25.04 20.45 14.38
CA LEU A 283 24.62 19.66 15.55
C LEU A 283 24.57 18.17 15.18
N LEU A 284 25.74 17.54 15.21
CA LEU A 284 25.95 16.13 15.62
C LEU A 284 27.46 15.91 15.72
#